data_d0509e6addb10967f9f6d807b5a6cae4
#
_entry.id   d0509e6addb10967f9f6d807b5a6cae4
#
_cell.length_a   1.000
_cell.length_b   1.000
_cell.length_c   1.000
_cell.angle_alpha   90.00
_cell.angle_beta   90.00
_cell.angle_gamma   90.00
#
_symmetry.space_group_name_H-M   'P 1'
#
loop_
_entity.id
_entity.type
_entity.pdbx_description
1 polymer ?
#
loop_
_entity_poly.entity_id
_entity_poly.type
_entity_poly.pdbx_seq_one_letter_code
_entity_poly.pdbx_strand_id
1 'polypeptide(L)'
;MKSTTLQIKTSSHTQMLDITRQIQDAVTGSSVKSGICTIFIPHTTAAVTINENADPDVVRDFTTEINKIVPWEDGYHHMEGNSAAHLKSSMIGFSEQIIIEDGRLVMGVWQGIYFCEYDGPRTRKVIVKITEG
;
A
#
# COMPACT_ATOMS: atom_id res chain seq x y z
N MET A 1 -3.67 -20.61 -9.23
CA MET A 1 -3.50 -20.09 -7.88
C MET A 1 -4.54 -19.02 -7.60
N LYS A 2 -5.07 -19.02 -6.40
CA LYS A 2 -6.12 -18.08 -6.01
C LYS A 2 -5.51 -16.79 -5.44
N SER A 3 -6.24 -15.70 -5.58
CA SER A 3 -5.91 -14.49 -4.86
C SER A 3 -6.54 -14.52 -3.46
N THR A 4 -5.97 -13.75 -2.56
CA THR A 4 -6.49 -13.52 -1.21
C THR A 4 -6.84 -12.05 -1.08
N THR A 5 -7.98 -11.76 -0.48
CA THR A 5 -8.37 -10.37 -0.21
C THR A 5 -8.21 -10.10 1.28
N LEU A 6 -7.41 -9.08 1.60
CA LEU A 6 -7.24 -8.61 2.97
C LEU A 6 -8.10 -7.37 3.17
N GLN A 7 -8.68 -7.25 4.37
CA GLN A 7 -9.37 -6.03 4.76
C GLN A 7 -8.44 -5.18 5.61
N ILE A 8 -8.33 -3.90 5.25
CA ILE A 8 -7.52 -2.93 5.98
C ILE A 8 -8.45 -1.83 6.46
N LYS A 9 -8.53 -1.65 7.76
CA LYS A 9 -9.33 -0.60 8.36
C LYS A 9 -8.45 0.60 8.66
N THR A 10 -8.70 1.70 7.98
CA THR A 10 -7.98 2.94 8.22
C THR A 10 -8.69 3.79 9.26
N SER A 11 -7.95 4.64 9.97
CA SER A 11 -8.47 5.42 11.09
C SER A 11 -8.32 6.92 10.92
N SER A 12 -7.64 7.36 9.85
CA SER A 12 -7.38 8.77 9.58
C SER A 12 -7.64 9.09 8.12
N HIS A 13 -7.81 10.38 7.82
CA HIS A 13 -8.00 10.84 6.46
C HIS A 13 -6.79 10.47 5.59
N THR A 14 -5.59 10.76 6.07
CA THR A 14 -4.34 10.41 5.42
C THR A 14 -3.54 9.54 6.38
N GLN A 15 -3.08 8.38 5.90
CA GLN A 15 -2.42 7.41 6.77
C GLN A 15 -1.56 6.46 5.95
N MET A 16 -0.38 6.13 6.46
CA MET A 16 0.45 5.06 5.92
C MET A 16 0.47 3.93 6.95
N LEU A 17 -0.12 2.80 6.60
CA LEU A 17 -0.19 1.62 7.47
C LEU A 17 0.81 0.58 6.99
N ASP A 18 1.69 0.13 7.88
CA ASP A 18 2.59 -0.98 7.60
C ASP A 18 1.78 -2.28 7.58
N ILE A 19 1.68 -2.90 6.42
CA ILE A 19 0.96 -4.16 6.22
C ILE A 19 1.90 -5.33 5.92
N THR A 20 3.19 -5.16 6.15
CA THR A 20 4.20 -6.18 5.83
C THR A 20 3.86 -7.54 6.44
N ARG A 21 3.43 -7.55 7.70
CA ARG A 21 3.10 -8.81 8.39
C ARG A 21 1.91 -9.51 7.76
N GLN A 22 0.87 -8.77 7.40
CA GLN A 22 -0.32 -9.33 6.77
C GLN A 22 0.02 -9.95 5.41
N ILE A 23 0.91 -9.30 4.66
CA ILE A 23 1.37 -9.82 3.37
C ILE A 23 2.24 -11.07 3.57
N GLN A 24 3.17 -11.05 4.54
CA GLN A 24 3.99 -12.22 4.84
C GLN A 24 3.13 -13.40 5.31
N ASP A 25 2.09 -13.14 6.10
CA ASP A 25 1.17 -14.19 6.56
C ASP A 25 0.44 -14.83 5.37
N ALA A 26 0.07 -14.04 4.36
CA ALA A 26 -0.55 -14.58 3.14
C ALA A 26 0.44 -15.46 2.38
N VAL A 27 1.71 -15.06 2.30
CA VAL A 27 2.76 -15.87 1.67
C VAL A 27 2.95 -17.19 2.41
N THR A 28 3.06 -17.12 3.73
CA THR A 28 3.22 -18.31 4.58
C THR A 28 2.02 -19.25 4.42
N GLY A 29 0.81 -18.71 4.42
CA GLY A 29 -0.41 -19.50 4.25
C GLY A 29 -0.55 -20.15 2.88
N SER A 30 0.11 -19.62 1.86
CA SER A 30 0.09 -20.19 0.51
C SER A 30 0.96 -21.44 0.38
N SER A 31 1.89 -21.65 1.29
CA SER A 31 2.92 -22.69 1.25
C SER A 31 3.88 -22.59 0.06
N VAL A 32 3.84 -21.51 -0.70
CA VAL A 32 4.77 -21.27 -1.81
C VAL A 32 6.12 -20.88 -1.26
N LYS A 33 7.16 -21.57 -1.71
CA LYS A 33 8.54 -21.33 -1.26
C LYS A 33 9.32 -20.43 -2.20
N SER A 34 8.98 -20.46 -3.47
CA SER A 34 9.64 -19.64 -4.50
C SER A 34 8.58 -19.11 -5.47
N GLY A 35 8.62 -17.83 -5.74
CA GLY A 35 7.64 -17.22 -6.64
C GLY A 35 7.58 -15.71 -6.54
N ILE A 36 6.44 -15.16 -6.87
CA ILE A 36 6.19 -13.73 -6.86
C ILE A 36 4.90 -13.44 -6.11
N CYS A 37 4.97 -12.46 -5.23
CA CYS A 37 3.82 -11.91 -4.53
C CYS A 37 3.42 -10.61 -5.21
N THR A 38 2.21 -10.55 -5.75
CA THR A 38 1.65 -9.33 -6.34
C THR A 38 0.61 -8.77 -5.39
N ILE A 39 0.74 -7.48 -5.10
CA ILE A 39 -0.17 -6.74 -4.22
C ILE A 39 -0.89 -5.71 -5.07
N PHE A 40 -2.20 -5.70 -5.03
CA PHE A 40 -3.02 -4.77 -5.82
C PHE A 40 -4.04 -4.05 -4.94
N ILE A 41 -4.16 -2.75 -5.14
CA ILE A 41 -5.10 -1.88 -4.41
C ILE A 41 -6.28 -1.58 -5.33
N PRO A 42 -7.46 -2.17 -5.10
CA PRO A 42 -8.64 -1.97 -5.94
C PRO A 42 -9.44 -0.72 -5.53
N HIS A 43 -8.75 0.40 -5.38
CA HIS A 43 -9.34 1.68 -4.99
C HIS A 43 -8.69 2.81 -5.78
N THR A 44 -9.41 3.93 -5.89
CA THR A 44 -8.92 5.11 -6.62
C THR A 44 -8.34 6.18 -5.70
N THR A 45 -8.53 6.03 -4.37
CA THR A 45 -8.07 7.02 -3.38
C THR A 45 -7.17 6.40 -2.31
N ALA A 46 -6.55 5.28 -2.63
CA ALA A 46 -5.56 4.60 -1.80
C ALA A 46 -4.49 3.99 -2.70
N ALA A 47 -3.34 3.66 -2.13
CA ALA A 47 -2.18 3.18 -2.88
C ALA A 47 -1.35 2.21 -2.04
N VAL A 48 -0.30 1.65 -2.64
CA VAL A 48 0.68 0.83 -1.94
C VAL A 48 2.08 1.28 -2.33
N THR A 49 2.98 1.29 -1.36
CA THR A 49 4.39 1.59 -1.62
C THR A 49 5.28 0.78 -0.70
N ILE A 50 6.57 0.76 -1.00
CA ILE A 50 7.59 0.09 -0.20
C ILE A 50 8.65 1.12 0.15
N ASN A 51 8.90 1.30 1.44
CA ASN A 51 9.96 2.17 1.92
C ASN A 51 10.29 1.82 3.36
N GLU A 52 11.13 2.63 3.99
CA GLU A 52 11.65 2.36 5.32
C GLU A 52 10.55 2.29 6.37
N ASN A 53 10.61 1.26 7.22
CA ASN A 53 9.68 1.09 8.33
C ASN A 53 10.38 1.09 9.70
N ALA A 54 11.66 1.42 9.78
CA ALA A 54 12.40 1.47 11.04
C ALA A 54 12.30 2.85 11.70
N ASP A 55 12.37 3.93 10.92
CA ASP A 55 12.29 5.30 11.42
C ASP A 55 10.94 5.92 11.04
N PRO A 56 10.07 6.20 12.01
CA PRO A 56 8.76 6.80 11.73
C PRO A 56 8.85 8.20 11.13
N ASP A 57 9.98 8.87 11.24
CA ASP A 57 10.16 10.19 10.63
C ASP A 57 10.15 10.14 9.11
N VAL A 58 10.54 9.01 8.50
CA VAL A 58 10.47 8.84 7.05
C VAL A 58 9.01 8.90 6.59
N VAL A 59 8.12 8.22 7.28
CA VAL A 59 6.68 8.24 7.00
C VAL A 59 6.12 9.65 7.20
N ARG A 60 6.52 10.30 8.27
CA ARG A 60 6.07 11.67 8.56
C ARG A 60 6.50 12.64 7.48
N ASP A 61 7.77 12.59 7.09
CA ASP A 61 8.31 13.45 6.05
C ASP A 61 7.65 13.20 4.71
N PHE A 62 7.43 11.93 4.37
CA PHE A 62 6.74 11.56 3.14
C PHE A 62 5.32 12.15 3.11
N THR A 63 4.57 11.96 4.20
CA THR A 63 3.19 12.43 4.29
C THR A 63 3.13 13.96 4.21
N THR A 64 4.02 14.64 4.91
CA THR A 64 4.10 16.10 4.89
C THR A 64 4.41 16.61 3.50
N GLU A 65 5.38 16.00 2.84
CA GLU A 65 5.82 16.47 1.53
C GLU A 65 4.81 16.19 0.43
N ILE A 66 4.18 15.01 0.42
CA ILE A 66 3.18 14.70 -0.61
C ILE A 66 1.95 15.60 -0.46
N ASN A 67 1.62 16.02 0.75
CA ASN A 67 0.53 16.97 0.96
C ASN A 67 0.85 18.36 0.44
N LYS A 68 2.13 18.72 0.37
CA LYS A 68 2.57 19.99 -0.26
C LYS A 68 2.56 19.88 -1.78
N ILE A 69 3.03 18.76 -2.32
CA ILE A 69 3.10 18.53 -3.77
C ILE A 69 1.70 18.48 -4.37
N VAL A 70 0.77 17.81 -3.66
CA VAL A 70 -0.62 17.68 -4.08
C VAL A 70 -1.50 18.18 -2.94
N PRO A 71 -1.73 19.50 -2.87
CA PRO A 71 -2.57 20.06 -1.80
C PRO A 71 -4.02 19.61 -1.96
N TRP A 72 -4.73 19.52 -0.84
CA TRP A 72 -6.11 19.07 -0.83
C TRP A 72 -7.01 19.98 -1.67
N GLU A 73 -6.78 21.29 -1.60
CA GLU A 73 -7.52 22.27 -2.39
C GLU A 73 -6.58 23.02 -3.33
N ASP A 74 -6.85 22.93 -4.62
CA ASP A 74 -6.04 23.57 -5.65
C ASP A 74 -6.85 23.80 -6.92
N GLY A 75 -8.12 24.21 -6.77
CA GLY A 75 -8.98 24.52 -7.90
C GLY A 75 -9.40 23.32 -8.73
N TYR A 76 -9.45 22.13 -8.14
CA TYR A 76 -9.83 20.92 -8.84
C TYR A 76 -11.29 20.95 -9.29
N HIS A 77 -11.60 20.18 -10.33
CA HIS A 77 -12.95 20.15 -10.92
C HIS A 77 -13.85 19.06 -10.40
N HIS A 78 -13.29 18.03 -9.73
CA HIS A 78 -14.07 16.89 -9.26
C HIS A 78 -15.07 17.31 -8.16
N MET A 79 -16.34 16.98 -8.36
CA MET A 79 -17.41 17.48 -7.50
C MET A 79 -17.38 16.94 -6.07
N GLU A 80 -16.85 15.74 -5.87
CA GLU A 80 -16.69 15.17 -4.52
C GLU A 80 -15.66 15.92 -3.67
N GLY A 81 -14.80 16.72 -4.29
CA GLY A 81 -13.80 17.51 -3.60
C GLY A 81 -12.59 16.71 -3.12
N ASN A 82 -12.39 15.49 -3.62
CA ASN A 82 -11.29 14.61 -3.21
C ASN A 82 -10.26 14.34 -4.32
N SER A 83 -10.15 15.24 -5.29
CA SER A 83 -9.19 15.06 -6.40
C SER A 83 -7.77 14.84 -5.93
N ALA A 84 -7.35 15.50 -4.84
CA ALA A 84 -6.00 15.33 -4.30
C ALA A 84 -5.72 13.86 -3.94
N ALA A 85 -6.72 13.15 -3.39
CA ALA A 85 -6.59 11.75 -3.05
C ALA A 85 -6.39 10.89 -4.31
N HIS A 86 -7.13 11.18 -5.39
CA HIS A 86 -6.98 10.48 -6.68
C HIS A 86 -5.60 10.71 -7.27
N LEU A 87 -5.10 11.94 -7.22
CA LEU A 87 -3.79 12.29 -7.77
C LEU A 87 -2.67 11.60 -6.98
N LYS A 88 -2.71 11.65 -5.66
CA LYS A 88 -1.72 11.01 -4.81
C LYS A 88 -1.67 9.51 -5.07
N SER A 89 -2.84 8.87 -5.14
CA SER A 89 -2.92 7.43 -5.38
C SER A 89 -2.33 7.05 -6.74
N SER A 90 -2.63 7.85 -7.78
CA SER A 90 -2.07 7.62 -9.11
C SER A 90 -0.56 7.80 -9.14
N MET A 91 -0.04 8.76 -8.39
CA MET A 91 1.41 9.04 -8.32
C MET A 91 2.16 7.93 -7.59
N ILE A 92 1.63 7.47 -6.47
CA ILE A 92 2.27 6.42 -5.65
C ILE A 92 2.11 5.05 -6.30
N GLY A 93 0.92 4.77 -6.84
CA GLY A 93 0.67 3.54 -7.57
C GLY A 93 -0.22 2.55 -6.83
N PHE A 94 -0.79 1.63 -7.61
CA PHE A 94 -1.80 0.69 -7.13
C PHE A 94 -1.31 -0.73 -6.96
N SER A 95 -0.05 -1.03 -7.30
CA SER A 95 0.47 -2.39 -7.19
C SER A 95 1.96 -2.42 -6.90
N GLU A 96 2.39 -3.50 -6.26
CA GLU A 96 3.79 -3.82 -6.03
C GLU A 96 3.99 -5.31 -6.25
N GLN A 97 5.21 -5.67 -6.66
CA GLN A 97 5.62 -7.07 -6.78
C GLN A 97 6.86 -7.31 -5.94
N ILE A 98 6.86 -8.44 -5.23
CA ILE A 98 7.98 -8.81 -4.38
C ILE A 98 8.30 -10.28 -4.64
N ILE A 99 9.59 -10.59 -4.74
CA ILE A 99 10.07 -11.95 -4.93
C ILE A 99 9.89 -12.73 -3.63
N ILE A 100 9.52 -14.00 -3.76
CA ILE A 100 9.45 -14.95 -2.64
C ILE A 100 10.58 -15.96 -2.79
N GLU A 101 11.38 -16.13 -1.73
CA GLU A 101 12.40 -17.16 -1.64
C GLU A 101 12.35 -17.78 -0.24
N ASP A 102 12.48 -19.09 -0.17
CA ASP A 102 12.40 -19.84 1.08
C ASP A 102 11.15 -19.52 1.90
N GLY A 103 10.04 -19.25 1.22
CA GLY A 103 8.76 -18.94 1.84
C GLY A 103 8.68 -17.54 2.42
N ARG A 104 9.62 -16.65 2.11
CA ARG A 104 9.68 -15.30 2.65
C ARG A 104 9.73 -14.26 1.55
N LEU A 105 9.16 -13.11 1.83
CA LEU A 105 9.32 -11.93 0.98
C LEU A 105 10.78 -11.49 0.99
N VAL A 106 11.35 -11.32 -0.20
CA VAL A 106 12.73 -10.84 -0.35
C VAL A 106 12.70 -9.33 -0.30
N MET A 107 13.04 -8.78 0.87
CA MET A 107 13.01 -7.34 1.12
C MET A 107 14.30 -6.90 1.76
N GLY A 108 14.69 -5.65 1.50
CA GLY A 108 15.80 -5.03 2.21
C GLY A 108 15.46 -4.90 3.70
N VAL A 109 16.51 -4.85 4.53
CA VAL A 109 16.35 -4.85 6.00
C VAL A 109 15.54 -3.64 6.51
N TRP A 110 15.52 -2.55 5.77
CA TRP A 110 14.79 -1.34 6.14
C TRP A 110 13.41 -1.23 5.49
N GLN A 111 13.09 -2.11 4.56
CA GLN A 111 11.86 -2.00 3.77
C GLN A 111 10.65 -2.57 4.51
N GLY A 112 9.55 -1.85 4.42
CA GLY A 112 8.23 -2.34 4.79
C GLY A 112 7.23 -2.02 3.68
N ILE A 113 6.12 -2.73 3.68
CA ILE A 113 5.03 -2.53 2.72
C ILE A 113 3.99 -1.64 3.38
N TYR A 114 3.69 -0.51 2.76
CA TYR A 114 2.72 0.46 3.28
C TYR A 114 1.47 0.52 2.43
N PHE A 115 0.34 0.40 3.09
CA PHE A 115 -0.95 0.80 2.54
C PHE A 115 -1.09 2.31 2.76
N CYS A 116 -1.32 3.05 1.68
CA CYS A 116 -1.42 4.51 1.73
C CYS A 116 -2.88 4.93 1.58
N GLU A 117 -3.46 5.47 2.64
CA GLU A 117 -4.82 6.00 2.66
C GLU A 117 -4.79 7.49 2.39
N TYR A 118 -5.57 7.94 1.41
CA TYR A 118 -5.64 9.37 1.08
C TYR A 118 -7.04 9.98 1.21
N ASP A 119 -8.04 9.18 1.58
CA ASP A 119 -9.43 9.66 1.73
C ASP A 119 -10.19 8.81 2.76
N GLY A 120 -9.57 8.61 3.91
CA GLY A 120 -10.14 7.83 5.00
C GLY A 120 -10.90 8.68 6.02
N PRO A 121 -11.32 8.08 7.13
CA PRO A 121 -11.19 6.66 7.43
C PRO A 121 -12.19 5.78 6.68
N ARG A 122 -11.75 4.60 6.26
CA ARG A 122 -12.60 3.64 5.54
C ARG A 122 -12.15 2.22 5.81
N THR A 123 -13.00 1.26 5.44
CA THR A 123 -12.58 -0.13 5.32
C THR A 123 -12.16 -0.36 3.87
N ARG A 124 -10.92 -0.74 3.67
CA ARG A 124 -10.28 -0.93 2.35
C ARG A 124 -9.99 -2.40 2.10
N LYS A 125 -9.74 -2.71 0.85
CA LYS A 125 -9.32 -4.05 0.42
C LYS A 125 -7.93 -4.00 -0.18
N VAL A 126 -7.17 -5.06 0.05
CA VAL A 126 -5.89 -5.30 -0.60
C VAL A 126 -5.95 -6.70 -1.18
N ILE A 127 -5.68 -6.83 -2.47
CA ILE A 127 -5.70 -8.12 -3.14
C ILE A 127 -4.26 -8.61 -3.27
N VAL A 128 -4.02 -9.83 -2.80
CA VAL A 128 -2.71 -10.47 -2.84
C VAL A 128 -2.81 -11.71 -3.69
N LYS A 129 -1.96 -11.80 -4.71
CA LYS A 129 -1.85 -13.01 -5.51
C LYS A 129 -0.42 -13.53 -5.45
N ILE A 130 -0.28 -14.81 -5.14
CA ILE A 130 1.00 -15.46 -5.02
C ILE A 130 1.13 -16.47 -6.15
N THR A 131 2.16 -16.30 -6.97
CA THR A 131 2.42 -17.13 -8.13
C THR A 131 3.71 -17.89 -7.91
N GLU A 132 3.62 -19.22 -7.96
CA GLU A 132 4.79 -20.09 -7.82
C GLU A 132 5.67 -20.04 -9.07
N GLY A 133 6.97 -20.02 -8.86
CA GLY A 133 7.90 -19.96 -9.99
C GLY A 133 9.38 -19.88 -9.64
#